data_5dbac29ad92aad409255d49e7006fc67
#
_entry.id   5dbac29ad92aad409255d49e7006fc67
#
_cell.length_a   1.000
_cell.length_b   1.000
_cell.length_c   1.000
_cell.angle_alpha   90.00
_cell.angle_beta   90.00
_cell.angle_gamma   90.00
#
_symmetry.space_group_name_H-M   'P 1'
#
loop_
_entity.id
_entity.type
_entity.pdbx_description
1 polymer ?
#
loop_
_entity_poly.entity_id
_entity_poly.type
_entity_poly.pdbx_seq_one_letter_code
_entity_poly.pdbx_strand_id
1 'polypeptide(L)'
;MNEKPKILIADDSEINRALLKEILGDGYDYLEAEDGAAAVELMRQRTDISLLLLDLMMPGMDGFDVLRVMKYHTWLDEIPVIVISAVEDTANIERAYDLGVADYIRRPFERIMIIRRVKNILMLYAKQKRLTRLVTEQVYEKEHNSVLMISILSHVVEFRNSESGLHVLHIRTLTDLLLHQLVQKTDRYQLDESDIALISTASALHDIGKIVIPEEILNKPGRLT
;
A
#
# COMPACT_ATOMS: atom_id res chain seq x y z
N MET A 1 -18.54 -14.53 2.45
CA MET A 1 -17.87 -15.83 2.18
C MET A 1 -16.40 -15.52 2.11
N ASN A 2 -15.55 -16.17 2.91
CA ASN A 2 -14.11 -16.00 2.79
C ASN A 2 -13.68 -16.68 1.48
N GLU A 3 -13.23 -15.92 0.49
CA GLU A 3 -12.62 -16.47 -0.71
C GLU A 3 -11.40 -17.30 -0.33
N LYS A 4 -11.24 -18.47 -0.96
CA LYS A 4 -10.06 -19.30 -0.72
C LYS A 4 -8.81 -18.58 -1.25
N PRO A 5 -7.66 -18.66 -0.53
CA PRO A 5 -6.41 -18.15 -1.06
C PRO A 5 -6.06 -18.84 -2.38
N LYS A 6 -5.60 -18.08 -3.36
CA LYS A 6 -5.28 -18.57 -4.69
C LYS A 6 -3.77 -18.77 -4.83
N ILE A 7 -3.37 -19.99 -5.13
CA ILE A 7 -1.97 -20.39 -5.27
C ILE A 7 -1.66 -20.61 -6.75
N LEU A 8 -0.69 -19.87 -7.28
CA LEU A 8 -0.12 -20.14 -8.59
C LEU A 8 1.04 -21.14 -8.43
N ILE A 9 0.99 -22.24 -9.19
CA ILE A 9 2.05 -23.27 -9.23
C ILE A 9 2.70 -23.19 -10.61
N ALA A 10 3.97 -22.81 -10.65
CA ALA A 10 4.80 -22.75 -11.85
C ALA A 10 5.87 -23.85 -11.78
N ASP A 11 5.73 -24.89 -12.59
CA ASP A 11 6.60 -26.05 -12.67
C ASP A 11 6.35 -26.71 -14.04
N ASP A 12 7.39 -27.09 -14.78
CA ASP A 12 7.26 -27.68 -16.11
C ASP A 12 6.68 -29.12 -16.07
N SER A 13 6.77 -29.80 -14.93
CA SER A 13 6.23 -31.14 -14.73
C SER A 13 4.78 -31.11 -14.25
N GLU A 14 3.86 -31.60 -15.07
CA GLU A 14 2.45 -31.79 -14.70
C GLU A 14 2.30 -32.67 -13.44
N ILE A 15 3.17 -33.69 -13.29
CA ILE A 15 3.16 -34.58 -12.13
C ILE A 15 3.47 -33.79 -10.85
N ASN A 16 4.45 -32.89 -10.89
CA ASN A 16 4.79 -32.05 -9.74
C ASN A 16 3.65 -31.11 -9.37
N ARG A 17 3.02 -30.46 -10.36
CA ARG A 17 1.88 -29.59 -10.12
C ARG A 17 0.70 -30.35 -9.50
N ALA A 18 0.39 -31.54 -10.02
CA ALA A 18 -0.65 -32.42 -9.47
C ALA A 18 -0.35 -32.86 -8.04
N LEU A 19 0.90 -33.26 -7.78
CA LEU A 19 1.36 -33.68 -6.45
C LEU A 19 1.27 -32.54 -5.41
N LEU A 20 1.67 -31.33 -5.80
CA LEU A 20 1.55 -30.14 -4.92
C LEU A 20 0.09 -29.84 -4.57
N LYS A 21 -0.82 -29.92 -5.53
CA LYS A 21 -2.27 -29.77 -5.29
C LYS A 21 -2.81 -30.85 -4.36
N GLU A 22 -2.39 -32.11 -4.56
CA GLU A 22 -2.79 -33.20 -3.67
C GLU A 22 -2.26 -33.01 -2.24
N ILE A 23 -1.01 -32.58 -2.09
CA ILE A 23 -0.41 -32.31 -0.78
C ILE A 23 -1.15 -31.20 -0.04
N LEU A 24 -1.47 -30.11 -0.72
CA LEU A 24 -2.08 -28.92 -0.15
C LEU A 24 -3.60 -29.09 0.07
N GLY A 25 -4.27 -29.92 -0.75
CA GLY A 25 -5.69 -30.25 -0.63
C GLY A 25 -6.64 -29.15 -1.05
N ASP A 26 -7.92 -29.27 -0.70
CA ASP A 26 -9.03 -28.43 -1.20
C ASP A 26 -9.18 -27.07 -0.49
N GLY A 27 -8.22 -26.69 0.37
CA GLY A 27 -8.26 -25.44 1.11
C GLY A 27 -7.95 -24.19 0.28
N TYR A 28 -7.52 -24.35 -0.95
CA TYR A 28 -6.99 -23.31 -1.85
C TYR A 28 -7.59 -23.43 -3.24
N ASP A 29 -7.61 -22.32 -3.99
CA ASP A 29 -7.84 -22.31 -5.41
C ASP A 29 -6.48 -22.33 -6.13
N TYR A 30 -6.37 -23.09 -7.22
CA TYR A 30 -5.10 -23.29 -7.91
C TYR A 30 -5.11 -22.70 -9.31
N LEU A 31 -4.00 -22.06 -9.67
CA LEU A 31 -3.61 -21.70 -11.02
C LEU A 31 -2.35 -22.48 -11.38
N GLU A 32 -2.21 -22.88 -12.61
CA GLU A 32 -1.07 -23.65 -13.07
C GLU A 32 -0.39 -22.94 -14.25
N ALA A 33 0.93 -22.94 -14.23
CA ALA A 33 1.79 -22.49 -15.31
C ALA A 33 2.80 -23.59 -15.61
N GLU A 34 2.98 -23.92 -16.88
CA GLU A 34 3.92 -24.93 -17.33
C GLU A 34 5.33 -24.40 -17.60
N ASP A 35 5.48 -23.09 -17.58
CA ASP A 35 6.75 -22.39 -17.71
C ASP A 35 6.70 -20.99 -17.05
N GLY A 36 7.84 -20.30 -17.03
CA GLY A 36 7.94 -18.98 -16.46
C GLY A 36 7.16 -17.91 -17.21
N ALA A 37 7.04 -18.02 -18.52
CA ALA A 37 6.31 -17.06 -19.35
C ALA A 37 4.81 -17.11 -19.07
N ALA A 38 4.24 -18.31 -18.97
CA ALA A 38 2.85 -18.53 -18.57
C ALA A 38 2.59 -18.01 -17.14
N ALA A 39 3.54 -18.21 -16.21
CA ALA A 39 3.42 -17.69 -14.84
C ALA A 39 3.39 -16.15 -14.81
N VAL A 40 4.27 -15.49 -15.56
CA VAL A 40 4.30 -14.02 -15.66
C VAL A 40 3.02 -13.49 -16.29
N GLU A 41 2.51 -14.13 -17.33
CA GLU A 41 1.28 -13.71 -18.00
C GLU A 41 0.06 -13.84 -17.06
N LEU A 42 -0.04 -14.92 -16.29
CA LEU A 42 -1.09 -15.08 -15.27
C LEU A 42 -1.01 -13.98 -14.19
N MET A 43 0.20 -13.61 -13.73
CA MET A 43 0.38 -12.54 -12.75
C MET A 43 0.04 -11.15 -13.31
N ARG A 44 0.23 -10.92 -14.61
CA ARG A 44 -0.21 -9.68 -15.27
C ARG A 44 -1.73 -9.55 -15.36
N GLN A 45 -2.41 -10.65 -15.62
CA GLN A 45 -3.86 -10.65 -15.81
C GLN A 45 -4.64 -10.69 -14.49
N ARG A 46 -4.00 -11.08 -13.39
CA ARG A 46 -4.67 -11.35 -12.12
C ARG A 46 -3.98 -10.68 -10.94
N THR A 47 -4.77 -9.99 -10.14
CA THR A 47 -4.34 -9.32 -8.89
C THR A 47 -4.71 -10.11 -7.63
N ASP A 48 -5.37 -11.28 -7.80
CA ASP A 48 -5.91 -12.08 -6.69
C ASP A 48 -5.04 -13.29 -6.31
N ILE A 49 -3.80 -13.35 -6.82
CA ILE A 49 -2.85 -14.40 -6.47
C ILE A 49 -2.30 -14.15 -5.07
N SER A 50 -2.43 -15.15 -4.20
CA SER A 50 -2.03 -15.08 -2.79
C SER A 50 -0.65 -15.64 -2.51
N LEU A 51 -0.14 -16.52 -3.38
CA LEU A 51 1.16 -17.20 -3.26
C LEU A 51 1.60 -17.74 -4.62
N LEU A 52 2.89 -17.67 -4.91
CA LEU A 52 3.53 -18.37 -6.02
C LEU A 52 4.41 -19.50 -5.48
N LEU A 53 4.16 -20.73 -5.94
CA LEU A 53 5.08 -21.86 -5.83
C LEU A 53 5.85 -21.96 -7.14
N LEU A 54 7.16 -21.77 -7.11
CA LEU A 54 7.97 -21.56 -8.31
C LEU A 54 9.11 -22.57 -8.40
N ASP A 55 9.14 -23.37 -9.46
CA ASP A 55 10.35 -24.12 -9.79
C ASP A 55 11.41 -23.19 -10.39
N LEU A 56 12.65 -23.37 -10.02
CA LEU A 56 13.78 -22.62 -10.59
C LEU A 56 14.19 -23.12 -11.96
N MET A 57 14.01 -24.42 -12.22
CA MET A 57 14.50 -25.08 -13.42
C MET A 57 13.37 -25.39 -14.38
N MET A 58 12.99 -24.41 -15.18
CA MET A 58 11.97 -24.54 -16.22
C MET A 58 12.57 -24.22 -17.60
N PRO A 59 12.10 -24.85 -18.68
CA PRO A 59 12.57 -24.56 -20.04
C PRO A 59 12.14 -23.14 -20.48
N GLY A 60 12.97 -22.49 -21.29
CA GLY A 60 12.72 -21.17 -21.83
C GLY A 60 12.96 -20.08 -20.79
N MET A 61 11.93 -19.61 -20.12
CA MET A 61 12.01 -18.64 -19.01
C MET A 61 12.13 -19.38 -17.68
N ASP A 62 13.31 -19.32 -17.06
CA ASP A 62 13.59 -19.99 -15.79
C ASP A 62 12.97 -19.25 -14.58
N GLY A 63 12.99 -19.89 -13.40
CA GLY A 63 12.43 -19.30 -12.19
C GLY A 63 13.17 -18.02 -11.74
N PHE A 64 14.47 -17.90 -12.04
CA PHE A 64 15.20 -16.66 -11.74
C PHE A 64 14.77 -15.52 -12.66
N ASP A 65 14.43 -15.82 -13.93
CA ASP A 65 13.86 -14.82 -14.84
C ASP A 65 12.51 -14.32 -14.34
N VAL A 66 11.66 -15.23 -13.87
CA VAL A 66 10.36 -14.89 -13.25
C VAL A 66 10.58 -13.96 -12.05
N LEU A 67 11.51 -14.30 -11.13
CA LEU A 67 11.82 -13.47 -9.97
C LEU A 67 12.33 -12.07 -10.35
N ARG A 68 13.15 -11.96 -11.41
CA ARG A 68 13.62 -10.66 -11.93
C ARG A 68 12.46 -9.80 -12.44
N VAL A 69 11.52 -10.41 -13.19
CA VAL A 69 10.31 -9.72 -13.66
C VAL A 69 9.44 -9.28 -12.49
N MET A 70 9.24 -10.15 -11.50
CA MET A 70 8.46 -9.81 -10.29
C MET A 70 9.08 -8.65 -9.52
N LYS A 71 10.41 -8.64 -9.38
CA LYS A 71 11.16 -7.55 -8.72
C LYS A 71 11.02 -6.24 -9.50
N TYR A 72 11.14 -6.27 -10.81
CA TYR A 72 10.97 -5.08 -11.66
C TYR A 72 9.58 -4.45 -11.55
N HIS A 73 8.53 -5.29 -11.44
CA HIS A 73 7.14 -4.85 -11.30
C HIS A 73 6.68 -4.67 -9.84
N THR A 74 7.57 -4.81 -8.86
CA THR A 74 7.25 -4.75 -7.42
C THR A 74 6.22 -5.80 -6.94
N TRP A 75 5.99 -6.85 -7.72
CA TRP A 75 5.03 -7.91 -7.36
C TRP A 75 5.46 -8.75 -6.16
N LEU A 76 6.77 -8.80 -5.84
CA LEU A 76 7.29 -9.50 -4.66
C LEU A 76 6.80 -8.90 -3.34
N ASP A 77 6.40 -7.61 -3.34
CA ASP A 77 5.82 -6.96 -2.17
C ASP A 77 4.39 -7.43 -1.88
N GLU A 78 3.68 -7.91 -2.93
CA GLU A 78 2.28 -8.31 -2.85
C GLU A 78 2.07 -9.82 -2.89
N ILE A 79 2.91 -10.54 -3.67
CA ILE A 79 2.80 -11.97 -3.93
C ILE A 79 4.03 -12.66 -3.36
N PRO A 80 3.93 -13.34 -2.19
CA PRO A 80 5.03 -14.13 -1.68
C PRO A 80 5.39 -15.27 -2.62
N VAL A 81 6.69 -15.57 -2.71
CA VAL A 81 7.20 -16.67 -3.53
C VAL A 81 7.85 -17.70 -2.63
N ILE A 82 7.44 -18.96 -2.78
CA ILE A 82 8.16 -20.12 -2.26
C ILE A 82 8.79 -20.82 -3.45
N VAL A 83 10.11 -20.85 -3.47
CA VAL A 83 10.86 -21.59 -4.50
C VAL A 83 10.85 -23.07 -4.17
N ILE A 84 10.61 -23.90 -5.18
CA ILE A 84 10.65 -25.36 -5.09
C ILE A 84 11.72 -25.85 -6.06
N SER A 85 12.76 -26.52 -5.55
CA SER A 85 13.85 -26.99 -6.43
C SER A 85 14.48 -28.27 -5.91
N ALA A 86 15.01 -29.07 -6.83
CA ALA A 86 15.83 -30.25 -6.53
C ALA A 86 17.30 -29.90 -6.28
N VAL A 87 17.69 -28.63 -6.49
CA VAL A 87 19.10 -28.20 -6.47
C VAL A 87 19.59 -28.11 -5.03
N GLU A 88 20.68 -28.82 -4.75
CA GLU A 88 21.41 -28.74 -3.46
C GLU A 88 22.39 -27.56 -3.41
N ASP A 89 22.43 -26.75 -4.46
CA ASP A 89 23.38 -25.66 -4.59
C ASP A 89 23.00 -24.47 -3.69
N THR A 90 23.78 -24.28 -2.66
CA THR A 90 23.65 -23.17 -1.70
C THR A 90 23.67 -21.81 -2.39
N ALA A 91 24.45 -21.66 -3.47
CA ALA A 91 24.55 -20.41 -4.21
C ALA A 91 23.24 -20.03 -4.89
N ASN A 92 22.48 -20.99 -5.44
CA ASN A 92 21.17 -20.75 -6.02
C ASN A 92 20.12 -20.38 -4.96
N ILE A 93 20.22 -20.97 -3.77
CA ILE A 93 19.34 -20.63 -2.64
C ILE A 93 19.61 -19.20 -2.17
N GLU A 94 20.88 -18.83 -1.94
CA GLU A 94 21.27 -17.45 -1.56
C GLU A 94 20.80 -16.45 -2.62
N ARG A 95 21.05 -16.72 -3.88
CA ARG A 95 20.60 -15.88 -4.99
C ARG A 95 19.09 -15.70 -5.03
N ALA A 96 18.31 -16.74 -4.73
CA ALA A 96 16.85 -16.64 -4.66
C ALA A 96 16.41 -15.73 -3.51
N TYR A 97 17.03 -15.85 -2.33
CA TYR A 97 16.76 -14.96 -1.19
C TYR A 97 17.14 -13.51 -1.48
N ASP A 98 18.27 -13.25 -2.15
CA ASP A 98 18.70 -11.90 -2.57
C ASP A 98 17.72 -11.24 -3.55
N LEU A 99 16.98 -12.05 -4.30
CA LEU A 99 15.91 -11.58 -5.16
C LEU A 99 14.62 -11.29 -4.41
N GLY A 100 14.45 -11.78 -3.18
CA GLY A 100 13.33 -11.47 -2.32
C GLY A 100 12.30 -12.60 -2.17
N VAL A 101 12.68 -13.86 -2.38
CA VAL A 101 11.76 -14.98 -2.12
C VAL A 101 11.46 -15.11 -0.62
N ALA A 102 10.23 -15.49 -0.31
CA ALA A 102 9.80 -15.63 1.07
C ALA A 102 10.31 -16.91 1.74
N ASP A 103 10.45 -18.00 0.98
CA ASP A 103 10.93 -19.28 1.50
C ASP A 103 11.39 -20.21 0.35
N TYR A 104 11.99 -21.32 0.74
CA TYR A 104 12.51 -22.34 -0.16
C TYR A 104 12.11 -23.75 0.31
N ILE A 105 11.68 -24.60 -0.59
CA ILE A 105 11.31 -25.99 -0.37
C ILE A 105 12.17 -26.89 -1.25
N ARG A 106 12.88 -27.84 -0.63
CA ARG A 106 13.70 -28.82 -1.33
C ARG A 106 12.89 -30.06 -1.71
N ARG A 107 13.19 -30.64 -2.86
CA ARG A 107 12.76 -32.00 -3.22
C ARG A 107 13.70 -33.04 -2.61
N PRO A 108 13.23 -34.25 -2.21
CA PRO A 108 11.85 -34.74 -2.33
C PRO A 108 10.87 -34.04 -1.39
N PHE A 109 9.60 -34.01 -1.78
CA PHE A 109 8.55 -33.30 -1.06
C PHE A 109 8.20 -33.96 0.27
N GLU A 110 8.42 -33.26 1.36
CA GLU A 110 7.89 -33.63 2.66
C GLU A 110 6.51 -32.94 2.87
N ARG A 111 5.44 -33.73 2.80
CA ARG A 111 4.05 -33.25 2.87
C ARG A 111 3.81 -32.26 4.01
N ILE A 112 4.23 -32.62 5.23
CA ILE A 112 4.00 -31.80 6.43
C ILE A 112 4.73 -30.46 6.33
N MET A 113 5.95 -30.46 5.78
CA MET A 113 6.75 -29.25 5.65
C MET A 113 6.13 -28.27 4.64
N ILE A 114 5.69 -28.76 3.47
CA ILE A 114 5.03 -27.94 2.46
C ILE A 114 3.79 -27.27 3.03
N ILE A 115 2.89 -28.06 3.64
CA ILE A 115 1.64 -27.54 4.22
C ILE A 115 1.94 -26.46 5.26
N ARG A 116 2.91 -26.69 6.15
CA ARG A 116 3.25 -25.71 7.20
C ARG A 116 3.85 -24.42 6.63
N ARG A 117 4.78 -24.53 5.67
CA ARG A 117 5.42 -23.35 5.05
C ARG A 117 4.41 -22.51 4.29
N VAL A 118 3.62 -23.12 3.43
CA VAL A 118 2.55 -22.44 2.68
C VAL A 118 1.58 -21.74 3.64
N LYS A 119 1.10 -22.44 4.67
CA LYS A 119 0.18 -21.85 5.65
C LYS A 119 0.80 -20.69 6.42
N ASN A 120 2.06 -20.82 6.86
CA ASN A 120 2.75 -19.78 7.61
C ASN A 120 2.99 -18.52 6.75
N ILE A 121 3.43 -18.69 5.50
CA ILE A 121 3.66 -17.57 4.58
C ILE A 121 2.36 -16.86 4.25
N LEU A 122 1.31 -17.59 3.88
CA LEU A 122 -0.01 -17.00 3.62
C LEU A 122 -0.54 -16.22 4.83
N MET A 123 -0.39 -16.79 6.05
CA MET A 123 -0.82 -16.12 7.27
C MET A 123 0.00 -14.86 7.56
N LEU A 124 1.31 -14.88 7.33
CA LEU A 124 2.20 -13.73 7.55
C LEU A 124 1.82 -12.58 6.61
N TYR A 125 1.71 -12.86 5.31
CA TYR A 125 1.37 -11.86 4.32
C TYR A 125 -0.07 -11.31 4.48
N ALA A 126 -1.03 -12.17 4.85
CA ALA A 126 -2.38 -11.72 5.17
C ALA A 126 -2.39 -10.76 6.38
N LYS A 127 -1.61 -11.04 7.43
CA LYS A 127 -1.45 -10.14 8.58
C LYS A 127 -0.78 -8.82 8.18
N GLN A 128 0.29 -8.88 7.39
CA GLN A 128 1.00 -7.69 6.90
C GLN A 128 0.06 -6.79 6.08
N LYS A 129 -0.67 -7.36 5.11
CA LYS A 129 -1.64 -6.63 4.28
C LYS A 129 -2.75 -5.99 5.13
N ARG A 130 -3.24 -6.71 6.15
CA ARG A 130 -4.22 -6.18 7.10
C ARG A 130 -3.66 -5.01 7.90
N LEU A 131 -2.42 -5.12 8.41
CA LEU A 131 -1.78 -4.06 9.19
C LEU A 131 -1.56 -2.81 8.33
N THR A 132 -1.04 -2.96 7.11
CA THR A 132 -0.86 -1.84 6.18
C THR A 132 -2.18 -1.12 5.92
N ARG A 133 -3.26 -1.86 5.66
CA ARG A 133 -4.58 -1.27 5.47
C ARG A 133 -5.07 -0.50 6.70
N LEU A 134 -4.94 -1.08 7.90
CA LEU A 134 -5.35 -0.41 9.14
C LEU A 134 -4.55 0.87 9.40
N VAL A 135 -3.24 0.86 9.12
CA VAL A 135 -2.40 2.06 9.25
C VAL A 135 -2.84 3.14 8.26
N THR A 136 -3.09 2.77 7.00
CA THR A 136 -3.57 3.73 5.99
C THR A 136 -4.94 4.32 6.37
N GLU A 137 -5.87 3.48 6.84
CA GLU A 137 -7.19 3.92 7.32
C GLU A 137 -7.05 4.89 8.51
N GLN A 138 -6.18 4.58 9.50
CA GLN A 138 -5.94 5.44 10.66
C GLN A 138 -5.28 6.78 10.30
N VAL A 139 -4.34 6.78 9.36
CA VAL A 139 -3.71 8.01 8.88
C VAL A 139 -4.77 8.90 8.22
N TYR A 140 -5.58 8.33 7.34
CA TYR A 140 -6.67 9.06 6.67
C TYR A 140 -7.69 9.64 7.67
N GLU A 141 -8.14 8.85 8.65
CA GLU A 141 -9.05 9.32 9.70
C GLU A 141 -8.44 10.45 10.54
N LYS A 142 -7.15 10.34 10.89
CA LYS A 142 -6.45 11.37 11.65
C LYS A 142 -6.37 12.69 10.89
N GLU A 143 -6.02 12.64 9.61
CA GLU A 143 -5.98 13.83 8.76
C GLU A 143 -7.35 14.47 8.62
N HIS A 144 -8.38 13.67 8.35
CA HIS A 144 -9.76 14.13 8.25
C HIS A 144 -10.24 14.82 9.54
N ASN A 145 -9.99 14.19 10.69
CA ASN A 145 -10.36 14.75 11.99
C ASN A 145 -9.62 16.05 12.30
N SER A 146 -8.35 16.16 11.90
CA SER A 146 -7.57 17.40 12.08
C SER A 146 -8.17 18.56 11.26
N VAL A 147 -8.51 18.31 10.01
CA VAL A 147 -9.16 19.31 9.15
C VAL A 147 -10.53 19.72 9.69
N LEU A 148 -11.31 18.75 10.18
CA LEU A 148 -12.62 19.02 10.78
C LEU A 148 -12.51 19.88 12.05
N MET A 149 -11.55 19.55 12.96
CA MET A 149 -11.30 20.35 14.17
C MET A 149 -10.91 21.80 13.83
N ILE A 150 -10.02 22.00 12.87
CA ILE A 150 -9.62 23.33 12.42
C ILE A 150 -10.82 24.09 11.87
N SER A 151 -11.64 23.45 11.06
CA SER A 151 -12.87 24.04 10.52
C SER A 151 -13.84 24.46 11.64
N ILE A 152 -14.07 23.60 12.62
CA ILE A 152 -14.95 23.92 13.78
C ILE A 152 -14.40 25.10 14.56
N LEU A 153 -13.09 25.09 14.90
CA LEU A 153 -12.47 26.20 15.65
C LEU A 153 -12.57 27.50 14.90
N SER A 154 -12.30 27.50 13.61
CA SER A 154 -12.42 28.69 12.76
C SER A 154 -13.85 29.22 12.73
N HIS A 155 -14.86 28.36 12.60
CA HIS A 155 -16.27 28.76 12.64
C HIS A 155 -16.69 29.35 13.99
N VAL A 156 -16.17 28.81 15.12
CA VAL A 156 -16.43 29.37 16.43
C VAL A 156 -15.89 30.79 16.56
N VAL A 157 -14.71 31.06 16.01
CA VAL A 157 -14.10 32.41 15.99
C VAL A 157 -14.90 33.38 15.13
N GLU A 158 -15.29 32.95 13.92
CA GLU A 158 -16.09 33.77 12.99
C GLU A 158 -17.48 34.11 13.57
N PHE A 159 -18.13 33.15 14.21
CA PHE A 159 -19.43 33.38 14.84
C PHE A 159 -19.41 34.52 15.85
N ARG A 160 -18.28 34.68 16.59
CA ARG A 160 -18.09 35.83 17.51
C ARG A 160 -17.96 37.18 16.79
N ASN A 161 -17.52 37.17 15.53
CA ASN A 161 -17.29 38.43 14.75
C ASN A 161 -18.48 38.80 13.87
N SER A 162 -19.60 38.09 13.92
CA SER A 162 -20.73 38.26 12.99
C SER A 162 -20.34 38.07 11.52
N GLU A 163 -19.18 37.43 11.26
CA GLU A 163 -18.75 37.07 9.90
C GLU A 163 -19.44 35.76 9.47
N SER A 164 -19.65 35.59 8.17
CA SER A 164 -20.29 34.40 7.66
C SER A 164 -19.29 33.24 7.61
N GLY A 165 -19.69 32.04 8.06
CA GLY A 165 -18.84 30.83 8.04
C GLY A 165 -18.27 30.44 6.65
N LEU A 166 -18.63 31.17 5.60
CA LEU A 166 -18.08 31.04 4.26
C LEU A 166 -16.70 31.71 4.10
N HIS A 167 -16.36 32.66 4.98
CA HIS A 167 -15.10 33.42 4.90
C HIS A 167 -13.88 32.51 5.04
N VAL A 168 -13.84 31.65 6.02
CA VAL A 168 -12.74 30.69 6.24
C VAL A 168 -12.59 29.74 5.06
N LEU A 169 -13.70 29.24 4.52
CA LEU A 169 -13.68 28.37 3.34
C LEU A 169 -13.07 29.08 2.13
N HIS A 170 -13.45 30.35 1.92
CA HIS A 170 -12.91 31.16 0.83
C HIS A 170 -11.41 31.40 0.98
N ILE A 171 -10.93 31.75 2.20
CA ILE A 171 -9.51 31.97 2.47
C ILE A 171 -8.72 30.71 2.20
N ARG A 172 -9.15 29.57 2.72
CA ARG A 172 -8.49 28.29 2.47
C ARG A 172 -8.41 27.96 0.96
N THR A 173 -9.53 28.08 0.26
CA THR A 173 -9.59 27.80 -1.18
C THR A 173 -8.71 28.76 -1.99
N LEU A 174 -8.73 30.06 -1.67
CA LEU A 174 -7.89 31.04 -2.35
C LEU A 174 -6.41 30.82 -2.07
N THR A 175 -6.04 30.48 -0.84
CA THR A 175 -4.66 30.15 -0.46
C THR A 175 -4.17 28.94 -1.25
N ASP A 176 -4.97 27.87 -1.32
CA ASP A 176 -4.67 26.68 -2.10
C ASP A 176 -4.44 27.00 -3.58
N LEU A 177 -5.36 27.69 -4.22
CA LEU A 177 -5.25 28.11 -5.63
C LEU A 177 -4.03 29.00 -5.88
N LEU A 178 -3.74 29.95 -4.98
CA LEU A 178 -2.59 30.84 -5.10
C LEU A 178 -1.27 30.09 -4.99
N LEU A 179 -1.15 29.13 -4.06
CA LEU A 179 0.06 28.33 -3.87
C LEU A 179 0.32 27.44 -5.08
N HIS A 180 -0.70 26.76 -5.59
CA HIS A 180 -0.58 25.95 -6.81
C HIS A 180 -0.13 26.81 -8.02
N GLN A 181 -0.68 28.02 -8.17
CA GLN A 181 -0.26 28.95 -9.23
C GLN A 181 1.16 29.48 -9.00
N LEU A 182 1.57 29.70 -7.75
CA LEU A 182 2.90 30.16 -7.40
C LEU A 182 3.96 29.12 -7.81
N VAL A 183 3.76 27.86 -7.43
CA VAL A 183 4.69 26.74 -7.74
C VAL A 183 4.81 26.54 -9.26
N GLN A 184 3.72 26.72 -10.02
CA GLN A 184 3.74 26.64 -11.49
C GLN A 184 4.51 27.80 -12.16
N LYS A 185 4.58 28.97 -11.52
CA LYS A 185 5.16 30.18 -12.13
C LYS A 185 6.61 30.45 -11.74
N THR A 186 7.10 29.87 -10.65
CA THR A 186 8.45 30.13 -10.16
C THR A 186 9.02 28.96 -9.38
N ASP A 187 10.28 28.63 -9.63
CA ASP A 187 11.03 27.61 -8.89
C ASP A 187 11.66 28.16 -7.60
N ARG A 188 11.36 29.41 -7.24
CA ARG A 188 11.92 30.05 -6.03
C ARG A 188 11.49 29.38 -4.74
N TYR A 189 10.29 28.81 -4.72
CA TYR A 189 9.69 28.15 -3.57
C TYR A 189 9.50 26.66 -3.89
N GLN A 190 10.22 25.82 -3.17
CA GLN A 190 10.10 24.35 -3.30
C GLN A 190 9.02 23.88 -2.32
N LEU A 191 7.76 24.05 -2.70
CA LEU A 191 6.62 23.56 -1.93
C LEU A 191 6.09 22.30 -2.61
N ASP A 192 5.99 21.23 -1.84
CA ASP A 192 5.29 20.03 -2.29
C ASP A 192 3.78 20.09 -1.95
N GLU A 193 3.02 19.08 -2.40
CA GLU A 193 1.58 18.99 -2.15
C GLU A 193 1.23 18.98 -0.64
N SER A 194 2.11 18.42 0.18
CA SER A 194 1.94 18.38 1.65
C SER A 194 2.11 19.77 2.26
N ASP A 195 3.10 20.53 1.78
CA ASP A 195 3.32 21.92 2.22
C ASP A 195 2.15 22.81 1.84
N ILE A 196 1.65 22.69 0.60
CA ILE A 196 0.50 23.44 0.10
C ILE A 196 -0.74 23.12 0.94
N ALA A 197 -1.03 21.85 1.19
CA ALA A 197 -2.16 21.42 2.01
C ALA A 197 -2.05 21.92 3.46
N LEU A 198 -0.85 21.91 4.04
CA LEU A 198 -0.58 22.41 5.39
C LEU A 198 -0.81 23.92 5.49
N ILE A 199 -0.23 24.70 4.57
CA ILE A 199 -0.37 26.16 4.55
C ILE A 199 -1.83 26.56 4.32
N SER A 200 -2.51 25.92 3.36
CA SER A 200 -3.92 26.15 3.08
C SER A 200 -4.82 25.84 4.27
N THR A 201 -4.50 24.78 5.02
CA THR A 201 -5.22 24.43 6.24
C THR A 201 -4.93 25.42 7.37
N ALA A 202 -3.67 25.82 7.53
CA ALA A 202 -3.26 26.80 8.54
C ALA A 202 -3.86 28.19 8.27
N SER A 203 -4.10 28.57 7.00
CA SER A 203 -4.72 29.84 6.65
C SER A 203 -6.13 30.01 7.23
N ALA A 204 -6.84 28.90 7.47
CA ALA A 204 -8.15 28.89 8.12
C ALA A 204 -8.07 29.39 9.59
N LEU A 205 -6.90 29.32 10.21
CA LEU A 205 -6.67 29.75 11.59
C LEU A 205 -6.14 31.20 11.72
N HIS A 206 -6.10 31.97 10.61
CA HIS A 206 -5.51 33.30 10.59
C HIS A 206 -6.08 34.25 11.67
N ASP A 207 -7.33 34.05 12.05
CA ASP A 207 -8.08 34.85 13.01
C ASP A 207 -8.22 34.19 14.42
N ILE A 208 -7.58 33.05 14.66
CA ILE A 208 -7.73 32.30 15.91
C ILE A 208 -7.42 33.16 17.16
N GLY A 209 -6.54 34.14 17.03
CA GLY A 209 -6.22 35.09 18.10
C GLY A 209 -7.39 35.95 18.58
N LYS A 210 -8.44 36.12 17.78
CA LYS A 210 -9.66 36.85 18.16
C LYS A 210 -10.40 36.19 19.32
N ILE A 211 -10.14 34.92 19.61
CA ILE A 211 -10.78 34.21 20.74
C ILE A 211 -10.49 34.82 22.11
N VAL A 212 -9.33 35.44 22.29
CA VAL A 212 -8.91 36.07 23.52
C VAL A 212 -9.28 37.55 23.63
N ILE A 213 -9.84 38.15 22.57
CA ILE A 213 -10.25 39.56 22.59
C ILE A 213 -11.64 39.67 23.21
N PRO A 214 -11.83 40.56 24.21
CA PRO A 214 -13.14 40.82 24.79
C PRO A 214 -14.15 41.26 23.72
N GLU A 215 -15.39 40.79 23.83
CA GLU A 215 -16.45 41.05 22.88
C GLU A 215 -16.77 42.56 22.72
N GLU A 216 -16.67 43.30 23.80
CA GLU A 216 -16.84 44.76 23.84
C GLU A 216 -15.81 45.50 22.96
N ILE A 217 -14.62 44.93 22.80
CA ILE A 217 -13.56 45.49 21.95
C ILE A 217 -13.76 45.00 20.51
N LEU A 218 -14.03 43.71 20.35
CA LEU A 218 -14.14 43.03 19.05
C LEU A 218 -15.29 43.64 18.22
N ASN A 219 -16.45 43.86 18.86
CA ASN A 219 -17.68 44.34 18.20
C ASN A 219 -17.92 45.83 18.42
N LYS A 220 -16.89 46.59 18.85
CA LYS A 220 -17.01 48.02 19.07
C LYS A 220 -17.36 48.76 17.78
N PRO A 221 -18.46 49.48 17.72
CA PRO A 221 -18.77 50.30 16.56
C PRO A 221 -17.81 51.52 16.50
N GLY A 222 -17.04 51.62 15.43
CA GLY A 222 -16.09 52.68 15.18
C GLY A 222 -14.62 52.34 15.39
N ARG A 223 -13.73 53.32 15.39
CA ARG A 223 -12.28 53.10 15.51
C ARG A 223 -11.88 52.67 16.93
N LEU A 224 -10.94 51.73 16.99
CA LEU A 224 -10.23 51.43 18.24
C LEU A 224 -9.34 52.63 18.56
N THR A 225 -9.43 53.14 19.80
CA THR A 225 -8.58 54.20 20.32
C THR A 225 -7.36 53.63 21.00
#